data_8e71bc6622583467745e9ddce43f9adb
#
_entry.id   8e71bc6622583467745e9ddce43f9adb
#
_cell.length_a   1.000
_cell.length_b   1.000
_cell.length_c   1.000
_cell.angle_alpha   90.00
_cell.angle_beta   90.00
_cell.angle_gamma   90.00
#
_symmetry.space_group_name_H-M   'P 1'
#
loop_
_entity.id
_entity.type
_entity.pdbx_description
1 polymer ?
#
loop_
_entity_poly.entity_id
_entity_poly.type
_entity_poly.pdbx_seq_one_letter_code
_entity_poly.pdbx_strand_id
1 'polypeptide(L)'
;MQRTYIAIDLKSFYASVECRERGLDPLDTNLVVADERRTDKTICMAVTPSLKSYGIPGRGRLFEVKQRVQQINAARRFAAPGRQLCGSSCSYAQLQSEPQLALDFIIAPPRMAYYMEYSTRIYEIYLRYVAPEDIIVYSVDEVFMDVTQYYELYGLSARELAMRIILDVLRETGITATAGIGTNLFLAKVAMDVLAKHIAADANGVRIAELDEQSFRRELWQHRPLTDFWRVGRGYASKLEARGIYTMGDIARCSVYNEELLYRLFGKNAELLIDHAWGWEPCTIADVKGYRPQVCSLSSGQVLHRAYESSEALLVLREMADALALELVSKALVTDQIVLTVGYDIDNLKAGSSYRGVVKIDRYGRRVPQHAHGSFNLGSFSSSSKLLVQAAADLYERITDSNLLVRRLTLAANHVLPAQAAAKKQEQELSLFDFGNEAVQQAAGQRENRLQQAQLEIKRRFGKNAVLKGMSLLDGATAKERNEQIGGHKA
;
A
#
# COMPACT_ATOMS: atom_id res chain seq x y z
N MET A 1 32.59 -12.18 3.08
CA MET A 1 32.56 -10.74 2.84
C MET A 1 31.29 -10.19 3.45
N GLN A 2 31.34 -9.17 4.29
CA GLN A 2 30.14 -8.54 4.88
C GLN A 2 29.42 -7.78 3.77
N ARG A 3 28.10 -7.96 3.64
CA ARG A 3 27.30 -7.25 2.64
C ARG A 3 27.01 -5.82 3.09
N THR A 4 26.75 -4.97 2.12
CA THR A 4 26.37 -3.58 2.35
C THR A 4 25.13 -3.24 1.50
N TYR A 5 24.06 -2.82 2.16
CA TYR A 5 22.82 -2.44 1.51
C TYR A 5 22.54 -0.96 1.73
N ILE A 6 21.98 -0.32 0.71
CA ILE A 6 21.44 1.03 0.80
C ILE A 6 19.92 0.94 0.59
N ALA A 7 19.15 1.50 1.51
CA ALA A 7 17.73 1.78 1.34
C ALA A 7 17.55 3.28 1.05
N ILE A 8 16.77 3.65 0.04
CA ILE A 8 16.47 5.05 -0.32
C ILE A 8 14.97 5.26 -0.35
N ASP A 9 14.49 6.32 0.33
CA ASP A 9 13.09 6.76 0.36
C ASP A 9 12.99 8.22 -0.12
N LEU A 10 12.19 8.45 -1.17
CA LEU A 10 11.97 9.78 -1.76
C LEU A 10 11.07 10.61 -0.86
N LYS A 11 11.55 11.78 -0.46
CA LYS A 11 10.91 12.60 0.55
C LYS A 11 9.55 13.15 0.11
N SER A 12 8.48 12.67 0.77
CA SER A 12 7.09 13.08 0.48
C SER A 12 6.74 12.99 -1.01
N PHE A 13 7.14 11.92 -1.69
CA PHE A 13 7.27 11.77 -3.12
C PHE A 13 6.14 12.41 -3.93
N TYR A 14 4.89 12.00 -3.75
CA TYR A 14 3.77 12.56 -4.53
C TYR A 14 3.62 14.07 -4.35
N ALA A 15 3.80 14.58 -3.13
CA ALA A 15 3.72 16.02 -2.88
C ALA A 15 4.90 16.76 -3.50
N SER A 16 6.09 16.15 -3.49
CA SER A 16 7.29 16.72 -4.14
C SER A 16 7.13 16.80 -5.65
N VAL A 17 6.59 15.74 -6.29
CA VAL A 17 6.26 15.77 -7.72
C VAL A 17 5.27 16.90 -8.03
N GLU A 18 4.20 17.05 -7.24
CA GLU A 18 3.21 18.10 -7.46
C GLU A 18 3.77 19.52 -7.27
N CYS A 19 4.71 19.71 -6.34
CA CYS A 19 5.42 20.98 -6.19
C CYS A 19 6.30 21.27 -7.43
N ARG A 20 7.12 20.30 -7.84
CA ARG A 20 8.03 20.46 -9.00
C ARG A 20 7.29 20.81 -10.27
N GLU A 21 6.17 20.19 -10.54
CA GLU A 21 5.33 20.47 -11.70
C GLU A 21 4.71 21.87 -11.71
N ARG A 22 4.60 22.49 -10.54
CA ARG A 22 4.11 23.87 -10.38
C ARG A 22 5.24 24.88 -10.28
N GLY A 23 6.51 24.46 -10.46
CA GLY A 23 7.68 25.33 -10.29
C GLY A 23 7.92 25.76 -8.83
N LEU A 24 7.39 24.97 -7.86
CA LEU A 24 7.49 25.26 -6.43
C LEU A 24 8.58 24.40 -5.77
N ASP A 25 9.14 24.90 -4.66
CA ASP A 25 10.09 24.15 -3.85
C ASP A 25 9.35 23.17 -2.91
N PRO A 26 9.57 21.85 -3.05
CA PRO A 26 8.95 20.86 -2.17
C PRO A 26 9.30 21.00 -0.69
N LEU A 27 10.42 21.60 -0.35
CA LEU A 27 10.86 21.78 1.03
C LEU A 27 10.26 23.02 1.70
N ASP A 28 9.87 24.02 0.91
CA ASP A 28 9.28 25.27 1.39
C ASP A 28 7.75 25.31 1.28
N THR A 29 7.19 24.69 0.24
CA THR A 29 5.77 24.83 -0.08
C THR A 29 4.88 23.96 0.78
N ASN A 30 3.82 24.51 1.35
CA ASN A 30 2.76 23.78 2.04
C ASN A 30 1.78 23.20 1.01
N LEU A 31 1.81 21.88 0.82
CA LEU A 31 0.94 21.20 -0.14
C LEU A 31 0.54 19.80 0.38
N VAL A 32 -0.69 19.42 0.08
CA VAL A 32 -1.21 18.05 0.25
C VAL A 32 -1.67 17.48 -1.08
N VAL A 33 -1.49 16.17 -1.27
CA VAL A 33 -2.08 15.44 -2.40
C VAL A 33 -3.34 14.74 -1.90
N ALA A 34 -4.50 15.22 -2.34
CA ALA A 34 -5.80 14.69 -1.95
C ALA A 34 -6.85 14.95 -3.03
N ASP A 35 -7.81 14.04 -3.17
CA ASP A 35 -8.95 14.22 -4.06
C ASP A 35 -10.15 14.78 -3.28
N GLU A 36 -10.27 16.10 -3.22
CA GLU A 36 -11.36 16.79 -2.53
C GLU A 36 -12.73 16.64 -3.21
N ARG A 37 -12.77 16.22 -4.50
CA ARG A 37 -14.03 15.95 -5.22
C ARG A 37 -14.78 14.76 -4.62
N ARG A 38 -14.06 13.85 -3.95
CA ARG A 38 -14.69 12.68 -3.32
C ARG A 38 -15.39 13.08 -2.03
N THR A 39 -14.65 13.56 -1.07
CA THR A 39 -15.17 14.05 0.24
C THR A 39 -13.99 14.54 1.09
N ASP A 40 -14.24 15.43 2.04
CA ASP A 40 -13.23 15.88 3.02
C ASP A 40 -12.73 14.73 3.94
N LYS A 41 -13.39 13.57 3.92
CA LYS A 41 -12.93 12.36 4.64
C LYS A 41 -11.87 11.58 3.85
N THR A 42 -11.49 12.04 2.64
CA THR A 42 -10.43 11.42 1.84
C THR A 42 -9.11 11.42 2.60
N ILE A 43 -8.30 10.38 2.44
CA ILE A 43 -6.97 10.29 3.02
C ILE A 43 -6.02 11.05 2.09
N CYS A 44 -5.21 11.95 2.65
CA CYS A 44 -4.13 12.57 1.92
C CYS A 44 -3.08 11.51 1.54
N MET A 45 -2.73 11.45 0.27
CA MET A 45 -1.71 10.50 -0.22
C MET A 45 -0.31 10.92 0.19
N ALA A 46 -0.05 12.22 0.21
CA ALA A 46 1.20 12.81 0.67
C ALA A 46 0.96 14.22 1.23
N VAL A 47 1.88 14.63 2.08
CA VAL A 47 1.96 15.95 2.69
C VAL A 47 3.41 16.42 2.60
N THR A 48 3.66 17.67 2.20
CA THR A 48 5.01 18.23 2.09
C THR A 48 5.74 18.27 3.44
N PRO A 49 7.08 18.26 3.44
CA PRO A 49 7.87 18.38 4.66
C PRO A 49 7.58 19.65 5.46
N SER A 50 7.41 20.78 4.77
CA SER A 50 7.05 22.08 5.38
C SER A 50 5.73 21.99 6.16
N LEU A 51 4.70 21.38 5.56
CA LEU A 51 3.40 21.25 6.22
C LEU A 51 3.44 20.21 7.36
N LYS A 52 4.26 19.16 7.23
CA LYS A 52 4.51 18.19 8.33
C LYS A 52 5.17 18.84 9.56
N SER A 53 6.01 19.88 9.38
CA SER A 53 6.64 20.60 10.50
C SER A 53 5.65 21.29 11.43
N TYR A 54 4.42 21.56 10.94
CA TYR A 54 3.32 22.07 11.76
C TYR A 54 2.52 20.96 12.49
N GLY A 55 3.04 19.72 12.51
CA GLY A 55 2.42 18.58 13.19
C GLY A 55 1.26 17.95 12.41
N ILE A 56 1.21 18.16 11.09
CA ILE A 56 0.22 17.53 10.21
C ILE A 56 0.75 16.14 9.79
N PRO A 57 0.00 15.06 10.02
CA PRO A 57 0.47 13.71 9.70
C PRO A 57 0.55 13.48 8.19
N GLY A 58 1.51 12.67 7.75
CA GLY A 58 1.75 12.40 6.32
C GLY A 58 0.60 11.72 5.58
N ARG A 59 -0.31 11.06 6.31
CA ARG A 59 -1.51 10.37 5.76
C ARG A 59 -2.77 10.70 6.58
N GLY A 60 -2.89 11.94 7.04
CA GLY A 60 -4.11 12.46 7.66
C GLY A 60 -5.29 12.51 6.68
N ARG A 61 -6.48 12.62 7.19
CA ARG A 61 -7.66 12.92 6.36
C ARG A 61 -7.71 14.40 6.04
N LEU A 62 -8.24 14.76 4.89
CA LEU A 62 -8.25 16.16 4.45
C LEU A 62 -8.94 17.09 5.47
N PHE A 63 -10.05 16.65 6.09
CA PHE A 63 -10.71 17.45 7.13
C PHE A 63 -9.82 17.64 8.38
N GLU A 64 -9.00 16.64 8.75
CA GLU A 64 -8.07 16.75 9.88
C GLU A 64 -6.96 17.77 9.57
N VAL A 65 -6.47 17.78 8.32
CA VAL A 65 -5.52 18.79 7.84
C VAL A 65 -6.13 20.19 7.93
N LYS A 66 -7.35 20.38 7.39
CA LYS A 66 -8.07 21.67 7.44
C LYS A 66 -8.29 22.13 8.89
N GLN A 67 -8.72 21.23 9.77
CA GLN A 67 -8.92 21.53 11.20
C GLN A 67 -7.59 21.91 11.88
N ARG A 68 -6.50 21.17 11.59
CA ARG A 68 -5.19 21.51 12.16
C ARG A 68 -4.69 22.87 11.71
N VAL A 69 -4.84 23.20 10.43
CA VAL A 69 -4.51 24.53 9.88
C VAL A 69 -5.32 25.63 10.58
N GLN A 70 -6.61 25.42 10.83
CA GLN A 70 -7.42 26.39 11.60
C GLN A 70 -6.87 26.60 13.02
N GLN A 71 -6.46 25.52 13.72
CA GLN A 71 -5.84 25.61 15.04
C GLN A 71 -4.54 26.40 15.02
N ILE A 72 -3.67 26.12 14.01
CA ILE A 72 -2.41 26.83 13.83
C ILE A 72 -2.68 28.32 13.57
N ASN A 73 -3.63 28.64 12.71
CA ASN A 73 -3.99 30.02 12.40
C ASN A 73 -4.61 30.75 13.60
N ALA A 74 -5.34 30.08 14.48
CA ALA A 74 -5.81 30.64 15.72
C ALA A 74 -4.63 31.03 16.64
N ALA A 75 -3.63 30.15 16.77
CA ALA A 75 -2.40 30.44 17.53
C ALA A 75 -1.57 31.58 16.88
N ARG A 76 -1.40 31.56 15.56
CA ARG A 76 -0.71 32.64 14.81
C ARG A 76 -1.41 33.98 15.00
N ARG A 77 -2.74 34.03 14.91
CA ARG A 77 -3.53 35.25 15.16
C ARG A 77 -3.28 35.81 16.56
N PHE A 78 -3.24 34.94 17.56
CA PHE A 78 -2.99 35.35 18.93
C PHE A 78 -1.58 35.97 19.10
N ALA A 79 -0.58 35.44 18.38
CA ALA A 79 0.80 35.92 18.41
C ALA A 79 1.07 37.12 17.48
N ALA A 80 0.20 37.38 16.50
CA ALA A 80 0.39 38.43 15.49
C ALA A 80 0.23 39.85 16.12
N PRO A 81 0.93 40.86 15.58
CA PRO A 81 0.74 42.26 15.96
C PRO A 81 -0.74 42.67 15.81
N GLY A 82 -1.30 43.28 16.84
CA GLY A 82 -2.71 43.68 16.85
C GLY A 82 -3.71 42.52 16.84
N ARG A 83 -3.24 41.27 17.03
CA ARG A 83 -4.07 40.04 17.00
C ARG A 83 -4.88 39.88 15.72
N GLN A 84 -4.34 40.36 14.60
CA GLN A 84 -4.95 40.24 13.28
C GLN A 84 -3.99 39.58 12.29
N LEU A 85 -4.54 38.71 11.42
CA LEU A 85 -3.78 38.15 10.31
C LEU A 85 -4.11 38.96 9.06
N CYS A 86 -3.08 39.37 8.32
CA CYS A 86 -3.15 40.22 7.13
C CYS A 86 -2.67 39.43 5.91
N GLY A 87 -3.54 38.56 5.35
CA GLY A 87 -3.20 37.72 4.22
C GLY A 87 -2.86 36.28 4.63
N SER A 88 -2.42 35.47 3.65
CA SER A 88 -2.01 34.09 3.83
C SER A 88 -0.83 33.73 2.93
N SER A 89 -0.10 32.67 3.29
CA SER A 89 0.99 32.13 2.50
C SER A 89 1.07 30.61 2.57
N CYS A 90 1.47 30.01 1.42
CA CYS A 90 1.83 28.59 1.34
C CYS A 90 3.35 28.36 1.49
N SER A 91 4.19 29.41 1.61
CA SER A 91 5.64 29.31 1.81
C SER A 91 5.98 29.20 3.29
N TYR A 92 6.76 28.18 3.65
CA TYR A 92 7.25 28.00 5.03
C TYR A 92 8.17 29.17 5.43
N ALA A 93 9.11 29.53 4.56
CA ALA A 93 10.06 30.62 4.83
C ALA A 93 9.33 31.95 5.06
N GLN A 94 8.35 32.27 4.23
CA GLN A 94 7.56 33.50 4.37
C GLN A 94 6.74 33.48 5.67
N LEU A 95 6.15 32.32 6.03
CA LEU A 95 5.41 32.18 7.29
C LEU A 95 6.29 32.29 8.53
N GLN A 96 7.58 31.96 8.44
CA GLN A 96 8.55 32.17 9.52
C GLN A 96 8.97 33.63 9.65
N SER A 97 9.14 34.35 8.55
CA SER A 97 9.55 35.77 8.55
C SER A 97 8.41 36.74 8.83
N GLU A 98 7.16 36.36 8.50
CA GLU A 98 5.98 37.21 8.59
C GLU A 98 4.89 36.60 9.51
N PRO A 99 4.96 36.89 10.83
CA PRO A 99 4.00 36.31 11.80
C PRO A 99 2.53 36.69 11.58
N GLN A 100 2.27 37.80 10.87
CA GLN A 100 0.91 38.26 10.52
C GLN A 100 0.24 37.50 9.41
N LEU A 101 0.94 36.63 8.69
CA LEU A 101 0.32 35.81 7.64
C LEU A 101 -0.36 34.56 8.20
N ALA A 102 -1.50 34.22 7.66
CA ALA A 102 -2.15 32.94 7.91
C ALA A 102 -1.42 31.82 7.15
N LEU A 103 -1.30 30.66 7.79
CA LEU A 103 -0.90 29.43 7.13
C LEU A 103 -1.97 29.02 6.12
N ASP A 104 -1.56 28.86 4.88
CA ASP A 104 -2.37 28.31 3.80
C ASP A 104 -1.66 27.12 3.17
N PHE A 105 -2.37 26.31 2.37
CA PHE A 105 -1.81 25.16 1.70
C PHE A 105 -2.53 24.82 0.41
N ILE A 106 -1.81 24.23 -0.53
CA ILE A 106 -2.31 23.81 -1.82
C ILE A 106 -2.87 22.39 -1.70
N ILE A 107 -4.06 22.13 -2.25
CA ILE A 107 -4.62 20.80 -2.43
C ILE A 107 -4.40 20.40 -3.89
N ALA A 108 -3.55 19.40 -4.13
CA ALA A 108 -3.28 18.85 -5.45
C ALA A 108 -4.06 17.55 -5.66
N PRO A 109 -4.84 17.41 -6.75
CA PRO A 109 -5.46 16.13 -7.07
C PRO A 109 -4.41 15.07 -7.40
N PRO A 110 -4.60 13.79 -7.03
CA PRO A 110 -3.66 12.74 -7.35
C PRO A 110 -3.59 12.45 -8.85
N ARG A 111 -2.37 12.17 -9.36
CA ARG A 111 -2.06 11.80 -10.75
C ARG A 111 -1.16 10.58 -10.77
N MET A 112 -1.74 9.39 -10.48
CA MET A 112 -0.97 8.17 -10.22
C MET A 112 -0.10 7.72 -11.39
N ALA A 113 -0.58 7.83 -12.63
CA ALA A 113 0.20 7.49 -13.82
C ALA A 113 1.46 8.34 -13.89
N TYR A 114 1.33 9.63 -13.63
CA TYR A 114 2.43 10.57 -13.65
C TYR A 114 3.46 10.32 -12.54
N TYR A 115 3.01 9.94 -11.35
CA TYR A 115 3.93 9.54 -10.27
C TYR A 115 4.72 8.28 -10.62
N MET A 116 4.10 7.34 -11.35
CA MET A 116 4.80 6.15 -11.83
C MET A 116 5.85 6.50 -12.89
N GLU A 117 5.58 7.45 -13.79
CA GLU A 117 6.56 7.95 -14.76
C GLU A 117 7.77 8.59 -14.06
N TYR A 118 7.53 9.43 -13.04
CA TYR A 118 8.60 10.00 -12.22
C TYR A 118 9.41 8.92 -11.50
N SER A 119 8.74 7.93 -10.92
CA SER A 119 9.39 6.79 -10.26
C SER A 119 10.27 6.01 -11.24
N THR A 120 9.80 5.79 -12.47
CA THR A 120 10.57 5.12 -13.53
C THR A 120 11.81 5.94 -13.93
N ARG A 121 11.68 7.26 -14.12
CA ARG A 121 12.84 8.14 -14.36
C ARG A 121 13.88 8.06 -13.25
N ILE A 122 13.44 8.04 -12.00
CA ILE A 122 14.35 7.93 -10.85
C ILE A 122 15.01 6.54 -10.82
N TYR A 123 14.26 5.48 -11.13
CA TYR A 123 14.83 4.14 -11.26
C TYR A 123 15.91 4.05 -12.35
N GLU A 124 15.74 4.73 -13.48
CA GLU A 124 16.75 4.83 -14.53
C GLU A 124 18.04 5.53 -14.05
N ILE A 125 17.93 6.48 -13.09
CA ILE A 125 19.11 7.06 -12.45
C ILE A 125 19.83 6.03 -11.59
N TYR A 126 19.10 5.23 -10.81
CA TYR A 126 19.67 4.16 -9.99
C TYR A 126 20.44 3.13 -10.84
N LEU A 127 19.92 2.78 -12.02
CA LEU A 127 20.55 1.84 -12.95
C LEU A 127 21.90 2.32 -13.51
N ARG A 128 22.26 3.58 -13.39
CA ARG A 128 23.58 4.10 -13.75
C ARG A 128 24.66 3.69 -12.75
N TYR A 129 24.25 3.30 -11.56
CA TYR A 129 25.13 2.99 -10.43
C TYR A 129 25.12 1.53 -10.04
N VAL A 130 23.98 0.89 -10.11
CA VAL A 130 23.75 -0.48 -9.61
C VAL A 130 22.97 -1.26 -10.65
N ALA A 131 23.39 -2.51 -10.91
CA ALA A 131 22.71 -3.38 -11.86
C ALA A 131 21.30 -3.74 -11.39
N PRO A 132 20.34 -3.98 -12.31
CA PRO A 132 18.96 -4.28 -11.95
C PRO A 132 18.84 -5.54 -11.07
N GLU A 133 19.77 -6.50 -11.15
CA GLU A 133 19.81 -7.70 -10.32
C GLU A 133 19.98 -7.37 -8.83
N ASP A 134 20.68 -6.30 -8.52
CA ASP A 134 21.03 -5.86 -7.17
C ASP A 134 20.12 -4.74 -6.64
N ILE A 135 19.00 -4.47 -7.33
CA ILE A 135 17.98 -3.48 -6.92
C ILE A 135 16.65 -4.17 -6.68
N ILE A 136 15.99 -3.88 -5.55
CA ILE A 136 14.57 -4.15 -5.30
C ILE A 136 13.81 -2.83 -5.27
N VAL A 137 12.82 -2.68 -6.15
CA VAL A 137 11.81 -1.63 -6.03
C VAL A 137 10.78 -2.08 -4.98
N TYR A 138 10.87 -1.52 -3.79
CA TYR A 138 10.00 -1.87 -2.67
C TYR A 138 8.64 -1.18 -2.76
N SER A 139 8.65 0.07 -3.19
CA SER A 139 7.44 0.86 -3.49
C SER A 139 7.69 1.85 -4.63
N VAL A 140 6.73 2.71 -4.92
CA VAL A 140 6.85 3.78 -5.95
C VAL A 140 7.94 4.80 -5.59
N ASP A 141 8.27 4.92 -4.30
CA ASP A 141 9.18 5.93 -3.74
C ASP A 141 10.33 5.32 -2.93
N GLU A 142 10.42 3.99 -2.86
CA GLU A 142 11.41 3.32 -2.03
C GLU A 142 12.10 2.15 -2.76
N VAL A 143 13.43 2.08 -2.62
CA VAL A 143 14.26 1.03 -3.20
C VAL A 143 15.28 0.51 -2.18
N PHE A 144 15.70 -0.76 -2.38
CA PHE A 144 16.88 -1.34 -1.75
C PHE A 144 17.91 -1.70 -2.82
N MET A 145 19.18 -1.50 -2.51
CA MET A 145 20.31 -1.81 -3.38
C MET A 145 21.35 -2.59 -2.60
N ASP A 146 21.84 -3.72 -3.14
CA ASP A 146 23.06 -4.37 -2.66
C ASP A 146 24.23 -3.68 -3.33
N VAL A 147 25.01 -2.94 -2.56
CA VAL A 147 26.15 -2.17 -3.08
C VAL A 147 27.50 -2.80 -2.73
N THR A 148 27.50 -4.03 -2.26
CA THR A 148 28.68 -4.74 -1.75
C THR A 148 29.86 -4.72 -2.73
N GLN A 149 29.60 -4.77 -4.02
CA GLN A 149 30.66 -4.79 -5.06
C GLN A 149 30.86 -3.44 -5.74
N TYR A 150 29.98 -2.46 -5.48
CA TYR A 150 29.92 -1.22 -6.26
C TYR A 150 30.73 -0.08 -5.65
N TYR A 151 30.72 0.07 -4.32
CA TYR A 151 31.45 1.18 -3.69
C TYR A 151 32.96 1.05 -3.87
N GLU A 152 33.51 -0.19 -3.84
CA GLU A 152 34.92 -0.43 -4.16
C GLU A 152 35.22 -0.12 -5.63
N LEU A 153 34.33 -0.52 -6.55
CA LEU A 153 34.45 -0.22 -7.99
C LEU A 153 34.51 1.28 -8.28
N TYR A 154 33.71 2.06 -7.55
CA TYR A 154 33.68 3.52 -7.69
C TYR A 154 34.76 4.25 -6.87
N GLY A 155 35.51 3.55 -6.01
CA GLY A 155 36.47 4.14 -5.08
C GLY A 155 35.81 5.08 -4.06
N LEU A 156 34.57 4.79 -3.68
CA LEU A 156 33.76 5.57 -2.75
C LEU A 156 33.39 4.72 -1.53
N SER A 157 33.10 5.35 -0.40
CA SER A 157 32.38 4.69 0.70
C SER A 157 30.91 4.49 0.32
N ALA A 158 30.21 3.57 0.99
CA ALA A 158 28.78 3.36 0.79
C ALA A 158 27.98 4.66 1.01
N ARG A 159 28.40 5.49 1.98
CA ARG A 159 27.80 6.79 2.26
C ARG A 159 27.99 7.79 1.12
N GLU A 160 29.20 7.88 0.57
CA GLU A 160 29.48 8.74 -0.57
C GLU A 160 28.73 8.30 -1.83
N LEU A 161 28.63 6.97 -2.05
CA LEU A 161 27.82 6.43 -3.15
C LEU A 161 26.33 6.76 -2.98
N ALA A 162 25.76 6.56 -1.78
CA ALA A 162 24.38 6.93 -1.48
C ALA A 162 24.14 8.43 -1.70
N MET A 163 25.04 9.27 -1.21
CA MET A 163 24.98 10.73 -1.40
C MET A 163 25.00 11.09 -2.88
N ARG A 164 25.92 10.51 -3.65
CA ARG A 164 26.05 10.77 -5.09
C ARG A 164 24.78 10.40 -5.86
N ILE A 165 24.21 9.23 -5.57
CA ILE A 165 22.94 8.79 -6.16
C ILE A 165 21.82 9.78 -5.84
N ILE A 166 21.66 10.17 -4.57
CA ILE A 166 20.61 11.09 -4.14
C ILE A 166 20.78 12.48 -4.78
N LEU A 167 22.02 12.98 -4.88
CA LEU A 167 22.28 14.28 -5.52
C LEU A 167 21.98 14.26 -7.02
N ASP A 168 22.22 13.15 -7.71
CA ASP A 168 21.82 13.00 -9.11
C ASP A 168 20.30 12.97 -9.26
N VAL A 169 19.59 12.26 -8.38
CA VAL A 169 18.12 12.30 -8.34
C VAL A 169 17.62 13.73 -8.10
N LEU A 170 18.20 14.43 -7.12
CA LEU A 170 17.83 15.81 -6.81
C LEU A 170 18.09 16.75 -8.01
N ARG A 171 19.24 16.62 -8.66
CA ARG A 171 19.61 17.46 -9.81
C ARG A 171 18.66 17.27 -10.99
N GLU A 172 18.27 16.02 -11.29
CA GLU A 172 17.47 15.71 -12.47
C GLU A 172 15.95 15.84 -12.24
N THR A 173 15.50 15.66 -10.99
CA THR A 173 14.07 15.65 -10.68
C THR A 173 13.64 16.76 -9.70
N GLY A 174 14.60 17.36 -8.99
CA GLY A 174 14.35 18.31 -7.90
C GLY A 174 13.73 17.66 -6.66
N ILE A 175 13.81 16.33 -6.52
CA ILE A 175 13.28 15.57 -5.39
C ILE A 175 14.45 15.06 -4.55
N THR A 176 14.45 15.38 -3.27
CA THR A 176 15.44 14.86 -2.32
C THR A 176 14.99 13.53 -1.70
N ALA A 177 15.93 12.85 -1.06
CA ALA A 177 15.69 11.55 -0.45
C ALA A 177 16.33 11.40 0.93
N THR A 178 15.91 10.37 1.65
CA THR A 178 16.56 9.88 2.87
C THR A 178 17.14 8.50 2.58
N ALA A 179 18.33 8.20 3.11
CA ALA A 179 18.93 6.89 2.94
C ALA A 179 19.31 6.25 4.28
N GLY A 180 19.26 4.93 4.30
CA GLY A 180 19.81 4.08 5.35
C GLY A 180 20.80 3.10 4.76
N ILE A 181 21.93 2.93 5.42
CA ILE A 181 22.98 1.98 5.05
C ILE A 181 23.03 0.92 6.15
N GLY A 182 23.13 -0.34 5.76
CA GLY A 182 23.15 -1.45 6.70
C GLY A 182 23.88 -2.67 6.17
N THR A 183 24.30 -3.54 7.10
CA THR A 183 24.95 -4.81 6.78
C THR A 183 23.97 -5.87 6.28
N ASN A 184 22.67 -5.60 6.39
CA ASN A 184 21.57 -6.39 5.86
C ASN A 184 20.37 -5.50 5.53
N LEU A 185 19.34 -6.06 4.87
CA LEU A 185 18.15 -5.32 4.43
C LEU A 185 17.36 -4.71 5.61
N PHE A 186 17.27 -5.42 6.74
CA PHE A 186 16.58 -4.92 7.92
C PHE A 186 17.29 -3.69 8.50
N LEU A 187 18.60 -3.76 8.68
CA LEU A 187 19.38 -2.65 9.26
C LEU A 187 19.40 -1.44 8.32
N ALA A 188 19.52 -1.63 6.99
CA ALA A 188 19.39 -0.54 6.03
C ALA A 188 18.02 0.17 6.14
N LYS A 189 16.94 -0.60 6.24
CA LYS A 189 15.58 -0.04 6.41
C LYS A 189 15.42 0.69 7.73
N VAL A 190 15.90 0.11 8.83
CA VAL A 190 15.78 0.71 10.18
C VAL A 190 16.66 1.97 10.29
N ALA A 191 17.86 1.96 9.71
CA ALA A 191 18.70 3.15 9.64
C ALA A 191 17.97 4.30 8.92
N MET A 192 17.30 4.01 7.81
CA MET A 192 16.53 4.99 7.05
C MET A 192 15.29 5.49 7.80
N ASP A 193 14.48 4.58 8.36
CA ASP A 193 13.17 4.92 8.94
C ASP A 193 13.26 5.47 10.36
N VAL A 194 14.20 5.01 11.14
CA VAL A 194 14.31 5.38 12.57
C VAL A 194 15.41 6.42 12.78
N LEU A 195 16.67 6.13 12.42
CA LEU A 195 17.76 7.04 12.71
C LEU A 195 17.81 8.27 11.80
N ALA A 196 17.72 8.07 10.48
CA ALA A 196 17.89 9.17 9.53
C ALA A 196 16.81 10.24 9.66
N LYS A 197 15.61 9.90 10.17
CA LYS A 197 14.55 10.88 10.45
C LYS A 197 14.90 11.86 11.57
N HIS A 198 15.78 11.48 12.48
CA HIS A 198 16.22 12.31 13.63
C HIS A 198 17.54 13.04 13.40
N ILE A 199 18.26 12.74 12.32
CA ILE A 199 19.48 13.44 11.93
C ILE A 199 19.10 14.75 11.24
N ALA A 200 19.89 15.83 11.50
CA ALA A 200 19.75 17.07 10.77
C ALA A 200 19.99 16.83 9.26
N ALA A 201 19.14 17.45 8.44
CA ALA A 201 19.35 17.39 6.99
C ALA A 201 20.54 18.27 6.59
N ASP A 202 21.26 17.89 5.54
CA ASP A 202 22.25 18.76 4.91
C ASP A 202 21.58 19.93 4.14
N ALA A 203 22.39 20.76 3.49
CA ALA A 203 21.92 21.90 2.71
C ALA A 203 20.96 21.51 1.56
N ASN A 204 21.02 20.26 1.08
CA ASN A 204 20.16 19.70 0.04
C ASN A 204 18.95 18.94 0.60
N GLY A 205 18.74 18.98 1.91
CA GLY A 205 17.67 18.24 2.58
C GLY A 205 17.91 16.75 2.71
N VAL A 206 19.12 16.25 2.41
CA VAL A 206 19.50 14.83 2.45
C VAL A 206 19.80 14.40 3.88
N ARG A 207 19.39 13.18 4.22
CA ARG A 207 19.68 12.53 5.51
C ARG A 207 20.14 11.11 5.24
N ILE A 208 21.30 10.74 5.81
CA ILE A 208 21.85 9.39 5.69
C ILE A 208 22.24 8.89 7.07
N ALA A 209 21.76 7.70 7.44
CA ALA A 209 22.16 6.98 8.65
C ALA A 209 22.76 5.62 8.30
N GLU A 210 23.58 5.08 9.19
CA GLU A 210 24.26 3.80 9.00
C GLU A 210 24.07 2.93 10.26
N LEU A 211 23.84 1.63 10.07
CA LEU A 211 23.73 0.64 11.14
C LEU A 211 24.45 -0.66 10.77
N ASP A 212 25.18 -1.17 11.73
CA ASP A 212 25.56 -2.57 11.83
C ASP A 212 24.82 -3.21 13.03
N GLU A 213 25.02 -4.50 13.26
CA GLU A 213 24.36 -5.24 14.35
C GLU A 213 24.75 -4.70 15.73
N GLN A 214 25.97 -4.19 15.90
CA GLN A 214 26.46 -3.67 17.20
C GLN A 214 25.87 -2.29 17.47
N SER A 215 25.93 -1.37 16.50
CA SER A 215 25.35 -0.03 16.62
C SER A 215 23.83 -0.09 16.77
N PHE A 216 23.15 -0.99 16.05
CA PHE A 216 21.72 -1.25 16.23
C PHE A 216 21.38 -1.61 17.68
N ARG A 217 22.11 -2.55 18.29
CA ARG A 217 21.89 -2.97 19.69
C ARG A 217 22.19 -1.84 20.66
N ARG A 218 23.26 -1.07 20.43
CA ARG A 218 23.66 0.05 21.29
C ARG A 218 22.65 1.20 21.24
N GLU A 219 22.14 1.54 20.06
CA GLU A 219 21.38 2.76 19.83
C GLU A 219 19.86 2.54 19.85
N LEU A 220 19.38 1.38 19.36
CA LEU A 220 17.96 1.15 19.11
C LEU A 220 17.31 0.05 19.95
N TRP A 221 18.06 -0.72 20.75
CA TRP A 221 17.45 -1.74 21.59
C TRP A 221 16.45 -1.21 22.62
N GLN A 222 16.58 0.06 23.01
CA GLN A 222 15.66 0.74 23.94
C GLN A 222 14.65 1.65 23.23
N HIS A 223 14.71 1.74 21.90
CA HIS A 223 13.81 2.59 21.13
C HIS A 223 12.34 2.16 21.28
N ARG A 224 11.45 3.14 21.33
CA ARG A 224 9.98 3.01 21.37
C ARG A 224 9.35 4.03 20.42
N PRO A 225 8.20 3.69 19.83
CA PRO A 225 7.43 2.44 19.95
C PRO A 225 7.98 1.32 19.04
N LEU A 226 7.61 0.07 19.35
CA LEU A 226 7.96 -1.10 18.52
C LEU A 226 7.47 -0.99 17.08
N THR A 227 6.40 -0.26 16.84
CA THR A 227 5.82 -0.06 15.50
C THR A 227 6.67 0.79 14.55
N ASP A 228 7.75 1.39 15.00
CA ASP A 228 8.71 2.11 14.16
C ASP A 228 9.64 1.14 13.42
N PHE A 229 9.78 -0.08 13.94
CA PHE A 229 10.60 -1.11 13.31
C PHE A 229 9.87 -1.80 12.18
N TRP A 230 10.59 -2.00 11.09
CA TRP A 230 10.10 -2.71 9.92
C TRP A 230 9.54 -4.09 10.31
N ARG A 231 8.38 -4.45 9.74
CA ARG A 231 7.61 -5.68 9.98
C ARG A 231 6.97 -5.81 11.37
N VAL A 232 7.11 -4.84 12.26
CA VAL A 232 6.38 -4.81 13.53
C VAL A 232 5.15 -3.92 13.42
N GLY A 233 4.01 -4.51 13.08
CA GLY A 233 2.74 -3.80 13.02
C GLY A 233 2.05 -3.69 14.39
N ARG A 234 0.97 -2.90 14.47
CA ARG A 234 0.18 -2.69 15.71
C ARG A 234 -0.26 -4.00 16.38
N GLY A 235 -0.61 -5.02 15.59
CA GLY A 235 -1.05 -6.31 16.13
C GLY A 235 0.09 -7.07 16.84
N TYR A 236 1.31 -6.96 16.34
CA TYR A 236 2.51 -7.50 16.98
C TYR A 236 2.83 -6.72 18.25
N ALA A 237 2.94 -5.39 18.14
CA ALA A 237 3.22 -4.53 19.28
C ALA A 237 2.22 -4.74 20.42
N SER A 238 0.91 -4.74 20.15
CA SER A 238 -0.12 -4.94 21.18
C SER A 238 -0.01 -6.30 21.90
N LYS A 239 0.33 -7.38 21.17
CA LYS A 239 0.52 -8.71 21.79
C LYS A 239 1.78 -8.76 22.67
N LEU A 240 2.86 -8.09 22.26
CA LEU A 240 4.11 -7.97 23.02
C LEU A 240 3.93 -7.09 24.27
N GLU A 241 3.34 -5.92 24.12
CA GLU A 241 3.07 -4.97 25.19
C GLU A 241 2.18 -5.58 26.29
N ALA A 242 1.17 -6.40 25.92
CA ALA A 242 0.36 -7.15 26.86
C ALA A 242 1.15 -8.18 27.70
N ARG A 243 2.42 -8.45 27.36
CA ARG A 243 3.37 -9.33 28.06
C ARG A 243 4.53 -8.57 28.67
N GLY A 244 4.49 -7.24 28.71
CA GLY A 244 5.55 -6.40 29.26
C GLY A 244 6.78 -6.27 28.35
N ILE A 245 6.66 -6.61 27.05
CA ILE A 245 7.73 -6.51 26.06
C ILE A 245 7.49 -5.26 25.23
N TYR A 246 8.34 -4.26 25.37
CA TYR A 246 8.13 -2.92 24.76
C TYR A 246 9.21 -2.51 23.78
N THR A 247 10.33 -3.23 23.70
CA THR A 247 11.51 -2.85 22.93
C THR A 247 12.10 -4.04 22.18
N MET A 248 12.92 -3.78 21.16
CA MET A 248 13.67 -4.84 20.47
C MET A 248 14.62 -5.58 21.43
N GLY A 249 15.25 -4.86 22.36
CA GLY A 249 16.06 -5.45 23.41
C GLY A 249 15.28 -6.38 24.34
N ASP A 250 13.99 -6.09 24.62
CA ASP A 250 13.13 -7.00 25.39
C ASP A 250 12.82 -8.27 24.62
N ILE A 251 12.57 -8.18 23.30
CA ILE A 251 12.34 -9.33 22.44
C ILE A 251 13.61 -10.19 22.39
N ALA A 252 14.78 -9.59 22.18
CA ALA A 252 16.06 -10.29 22.15
C ALA A 252 16.34 -11.01 23.49
N ARG A 253 16.11 -10.37 24.62
CA ARG A 253 16.21 -11.02 25.94
C ARG A 253 15.19 -12.16 26.09
N CYS A 254 13.94 -11.92 25.70
CA CYS A 254 12.90 -12.95 25.76
C CYS A 254 13.27 -14.19 24.94
N SER A 255 13.91 -14.03 23.78
CA SER A 255 14.35 -15.17 22.95
C SER A 255 15.40 -16.05 23.65
N VAL A 256 16.15 -15.49 24.60
CA VAL A 256 17.14 -16.27 25.39
C VAL A 256 16.50 -17.00 26.57
N TYR A 257 15.56 -16.34 27.27
CA TYR A 257 15.03 -16.89 28.54
C TYR A 257 13.67 -17.57 28.42
N ASN A 258 12.87 -17.21 27.38
CA ASN A 258 11.52 -17.75 27.17
C ASN A 258 11.09 -17.66 25.70
N GLU A 259 11.86 -18.27 24.82
CA GLU A 259 11.61 -18.27 23.38
C GLU A 259 10.22 -18.83 23.02
N GLU A 260 9.77 -19.87 23.77
CA GLU A 260 8.47 -20.50 23.57
C GLU A 260 7.30 -19.51 23.67
N LEU A 261 7.41 -18.46 24.47
CA LEU A 261 6.41 -17.40 24.53
C LEU A 261 6.24 -16.71 23.18
N LEU A 262 7.34 -16.40 22.48
CA LEU A 262 7.33 -15.75 21.18
C LEU A 262 6.71 -16.68 20.12
N TYR A 263 7.05 -17.96 20.11
CA TYR A 263 6.44 -18.94 19.20
C TYR A 263 4.95 -19.14 19.46
N ARG A 264 4.49 -19.15 20.71
CA ARG A 264 3.06 -19.20 21.05
C ARG A 264 2.30 -17.97 20.56
N LEU A 265 2.91 -16.79 20.56
CA LEU A 265 2.27 -15.55 20.13
C LEU A 265 2.23 -15.40 18.59
N PHE A 266 3.28 -15.86 17.90
CA PHE A 266 3.52 -15.52 16.48
C PHE A 266 3.72 -16.73 15.56
N GLY A 267 3.77 -17.95 16.11
CA GLY A 267 4.07 -19.15 15.35
C GLY A 267 5.44 -19.05 14.68
N LYS A 268 5.58 -19.58 13.49
CA LYS A 268 6.83 -19.52 12.69
C LYS A 268 7.36 -18.09 12.43
N ASN A 269 6.50 -17.09 12.51
CA ASN A 269 6.94 -15.70 12.32
C ASN A 269 7.74 -15.17 13.52
N ALA A 270 7.82 -15.92 14.62
CA ALA A 270 8.68 -15.59 15.76
C ALA A 270 10.17 -15.59 15.36
N GLU A 271 10.60 -16.49 14.48
CA GLU A 271 11.99 -16.57 13.99
C GLU A 271 12.45 -15.23 13.41
N LEU A 272 11.71 -14.71 12.43
CA LEU A 272 12.03 -13.43 11.83
C LEU A 272 12.02 -12.27 12.84
N LEU A 273 11.08 -12.30 13.78
CA LEU A 273 11.00 -11.27 14.83
C LEU A 273 12.20 -11.33 15.78
N ILE A 274 12.66 -12.51 16.14
CA ILE A 274 13.85 -12.74 16.96
C ILE A 274 15.10 -12.29 16.22
N ASP A 275 15.28 -12.72 14.98
CA ASP A 275 16.41 -12.32 14.14
C ASP A 275 16.52 -10.81 14.04
N HIS A 276 15.42 -10.14 13.72
CA HIS A 276 15.36 -8.67 13.65
C HIS A 276 15.65 -8.01 15.01
N ALA A 277 15.22 -8.61 16.11
CA ALA A 277 15.54 -8.07 17.45
C ALA A 277 17.04 -8.14 17.78
N TRP A 278 17.76 -9.09 17.20
CA TRP A 278 19.22 -9.20 17.27
C TRP A 278 19.94 -8.37 16.21
N GLY A 279 19.22 -7.76 15.25
CA GLY A 279 19.77 -7.03 14.12
C GLY A 279 20.21 -7.92 12.96
N TRP A 280 19.72 -9.16 12.93
CA TRP A 280 20.05 -10.15 11.91
C TRP A 280 18.97 -10.25 10.85
N GLU A 281 19.36 -10.40 9.58
CA GLU A 281 18.49 -10.69 8.44
C GLU A 281 19.30 -11.43 7.38
N PRO A 282 19.08 -12.72 7.21
CA PRO A 282 19.84 -13.52 6.24
C PRO A 282 19.36 -13.34 4.81
N CYS A 283 18.14 -12.81 4.60
CA CYS A 283 17.54 -12.68 3.28
C CYS A 283 18.31 -11.66 2.42
N THR A 284 18.66 -12.07 1.24
CA THR A 284 19.35 -11.24 0.25
C THR A 284 18.40 -10.75 -0.84
N ILE A 285 18.84 -9.79 -1.67
CA ILE A 285 18.10 -9.35 -2.86
C ILE A 285 17.85 -10.51 -3.82
N ALA A 286 18.81 -11.40 -4.00
CA ALA A 286 18.66 -12.59 -4.83
C ALA A 286 17.56 -13.54 -4.31
N ASP A 287 17.50 -13.75 -2.98
CA ASP A 287 16.45 -14.56 -2.36
C ASP A 287 15.07 -13.97 -2.57
N VAL A 288 14.92 -12.65 -2.37
CA VAL A 288 13.63 -11.95 -2.61
C VAL A 288 13.20 -12.09 -4.07
N LYS A 289 14.11 -11.93 -5.03
CA LYS A 289 13.80 -12.07 -6.46
C LYS A 289 13.55 -13.51 -6.88
N GLY A 290 14.24 -14.45 -6.25
CA GLY A 290 14.08 -15.89 -6.47
C GLY A 290 12.81 -16.48 -5.84
N TYR A 291 12.21 -15.79 -4.86
CA TYR A 291 11.06 -16.31 -4.13
C TYR A 291 9.85 -16.57 -5.03
N ARG A 292 9.29 -17.76 -4.91
CA ARG A 292 8.05 -18.17 -5.57
C ARG A 292 7.07 -18.66 -4.51
N PRO A 293 5.95 -17.96 -4.27
CA PRO A 293 4.99 -18.38 -3.26
C PRO A 293 4.36 -19.72 -3.65
N GLN A 294 4.21 -20.62 -2.68
CA GLN A 294 3.57 -21.93 -2.88
C GLN A 294 2.06 -21.80 -3.08
N VAL A 295 1.44 -20.81 -2.44
CA VAL A 295 0.02 -20.52 -2.55
C VAL A 295 -0.13 -19.09 -3.01
N CYS A 296 -0.81 -18.91 -4.13
CA CYS A 296 -1.09 -17.59 -4.66
C CYS A 296 -2.58 -17.26 -4.51
N SER A 297 -2.86 -16.00 -4.24
CA SER A 297 -4.22 -15.44 -4.31
C SER A 297 -4.19 -14.10 -5.03
N LEU A 298 -5.28 -13.79 -5.76
CA LEU A 298 -5.51 -12.47 -6.33
C LEU A 298 -6.72 -11.85 -5.64
N SER A 299 -6.59 -10.62 -5.14
CA SER A 299 -7.69 -9.97 -4.45
C SER A 299 -7.93 -8.55 -4.96
N SER A 300 -9.19 -8.17 -5.04
CA SER A 300 -9.64 -6.83 -5.34
C SER A 300 -10.54 -6.33 -4.23
N GLY A 301 -10.31 -5.09 -3.75
CA GLY A 301 -11.13 -4.46 -2.73
C GLY A 301 -11.64 -3.11 -3.17
N GLN A 302 -12.88 -2.77 -2.79
CA GLN A 302 -13.47 -1.48 -3.06
C GLN A 302 -14.16 -0.93 -1.82
N VAL A 303 -13.85 0.32 -1.47
CA VAL A 303 -14.62 1.12 -0.51
C VAL A 303 -15.57 1.97 -1.34
N LEU A 304 -16.87 1.75 -1.16
CA LEU A 304 -17.93 2.48 -1.85
C LEU A 304 -17.98 3.94 -1.35
N HIS A 305 -18.25 4.89 -2.24
CA HIS A 305 -18.21 6.32 -1.90
C HIS A 305 -19.39 6.74 -0.99
N ARG A 306 -20.50 6.02 -0.99
CA ARG A 306 -21.62 6.16 -0.06
C ARG A 306 -22.02 4.80 0.50
N ALA A 307 -22.96 4.78 1.41
CA ALA A 307 -23.67 3.57 1.78
C ALA A 307 -24.50 3.10 0.58
N TYR A 308 -24.33 1.84 0.17
CA TYR A 308 -25.05 1.21 -0.95
C TYR A 308 -26.10 0.27 -0.42
N GLU A 309 -27.24 0.21 -1.08
CA GLU A 309 -28.22 -0.85 -0.85
C GLU A 309 -27.67 -2.20 -1.34
N SER A 310 -28.22 -3.29 -0.85
CA SER A 310 -27.74 -4.64 -1.14
C SER A 310 -27.72 -4.93 -2.65
N SER A 311 -28.73 -4.50 -3.39
CA SER A 311 -28.82 -4.68 -4.85
C SER A 311 -27.75 -3.92 -5.63
N GLU A 312 -27.46 -2.67 -5.23
CA GLU A 312 -26.40 -1.87 -5.81
C GLU A 312 -25.02 -2.47 -5.49
N ALA A 313 -24.80 -2.95 -4.26
CA ALA A 313 -23.56 -3.60 -3.87
C ALA A 313 -23.34 -4.92 -4.63
N LEU A 314 -24.40 -5.68 -4.90
CA LEU A 314 -24.33 -6.88 -5.74
C LEU A 314 -23.94 -6.54 -7.18
N LEU A 315 -24.45 -5.45 -7.75
CA LEU A 315 -24.03 -4.97 -9.08
C LEU A 315 -22.53 -4.71 -9.11
N VAL A 316 -22.01 -3.95 -8.13
CA VAL A 316 -20.56 -3.69 -8.03
C VAL A 316 -19.75 -4.96 -7.84
N LEU A 317 -20.24 -5.92 -7.06
CA LEU A 317 -19.58 -7.21 -6.89
C LEU A 317 -19.48 -8.00 -8.21
N ARG A 318 -20.55 -8.00 -9.03
CA ARG A 318 -20.54 -8.62 -10.37
C ARG A 318 -19.48 -7.96 -11.27
N GLU A 319 -19.36 -6.64 -11.25
CA GLU A 319 -18.29 -5.92 -11.94
C GLU A 319 -16.89 -6.31 -11.45
N MET A 320 -16.74 -6.46 -10.13
CA MET A 320 -15.46 -6.88 -9.52
C MET A 320 -15.10 -8.31 -9.93
N ALA A 321 -16.07 -9.22 -9.96
CA ALA A 321 -15.85 -10.61 -10.36
C ALA A 321 -15.47 -10.73 -11.84
N ASP A 322 -16.11 -9.95 -12.72
CA ASP A 322 -15.75 -9.88 -14.13
C ASP A 322 -14.33 -9.34 -14.35
N ALA A 323 -13.98 -8.28 -13.64
CA ALA A 323 -12.62 -7.71 -13.68
C ALA A 323 -11.57 -8.70 -13.17
N LEU A 324 -11.87 -9.45 -12.08
CA LEU A 324 -10.99 -10.48 -11.54
C LEU A 324 -10.79 -11.64 -12.54
N ALA A 325 -11.86 -12.08 -13.23
CA ALA A 325 -11.77 -13.08 -14.27
C ALA A 325 -10.87 -12.64 -15.43
N LEU A 326 -11.03 -11.39 -15.90
CA LEU A 326 -10.15 -10.82 -16.93
C LEU A 326 -8.70 -10.70 -16.46
N GLU A 327 -8.46 -10.38 -15.20
CA GLU A 327 -7.10 -10.34 -14.63
C GLU A 327 -6.48 -11.74 -14.60
N LEU A 328 -7.22 -12.76 -14.20
CA LEU A 328 -6.76 -14.16 -14.25
C LEU A 328 -6.37 -14.56 -15.68
N VAL A 329 -7.21 -14.27 -16.67
CA VAL A 329 -6.92 -14.57 -18.10
C VAL A 329 -5.69 -13.82 -18.58
N SER A 330 -5.54 -12.53 -18.22
CA SER A 330 -4.39 -11.70 -18.64
C SER A 330 -3.04 -12.24 -18.13
N LYS A 331 -3.07 -12.96 -17.01
CA LYS A 331 -1.89 -13.56 -16.36
C LYS A 331 -1.76 -15.06 -16.63
N ALA A 332 -2.62 -15.64 -17.49
CA ALA A 332 -2.70 -17.07 -17.74
C ALA A 332 -2.89 -17.91 -16.44
N LEU A 333 -3.72 -17.41 -15.52
CA LEU A 333 -4.00 -18.00 -14.21
C LEU A 333 -5.45 -18.50 -14.14
N VAL A 334 -5.68 -19.47 -13.24
CA VAL A 334 -7.00 -20.01 -12.90
C VAL A 334 -7.14 -20.16 -11.39
N THR A 335 -8.37 -20.25 -10.89
CA THR A 335 -8.71 -20.47 -9.49
C THR A 335 -9.80 -21.52 -9.35
N ASP A 336 -9.85 -22.23 -8.23
CA ASP A 336 -10.94 -23.15 -7.86
C ASP A 336 -11.82 -22.63 -6.71
N GLN A 337 -11.46 -21.46 -6.13
CA GLN A 337 -12.18 -20.91 -4.98
C GLN A 337 -12.21 -19.39 -5.01
N ILE A 338 -13.37 -18.82 -4.70
CA ILE A 338 -13.49 -17.38 -4.40
C ILE A 338 -13.83 -17.16 -2.93
N VAL A 339 -13.36 -16.06 -2.39
CA VAL A 339 -13.64 -15.60 -1.02
C VAL A 339 -14.19 -14.19 -1.08
N LEU A 340 -15.30 -13.96 -0.40
CA LEU A 340 -15.96 -12.66 -0.32
C LEU A 340 -16.01 -12.17 1.12
N THR A 341 -15.67 -10.89 1.30
CA THR A 341 -15.89 -10.15 2.56
C THR A 341 -16.69 -8.89 2.25
N VAL A 342 -17.83 -8.73 2.96
CA VAL A 342 -18.72 -7.59 2.81
C VAL A 342 -18.73 -6.80 4.11
N GLY A 343 -18.24 -5.58 4.06
CA GLY A 343 -18.25 -4.64 5.19
C GLY A 343 -19.46 -3.73 5.13
N TYR A 344 -20.24 -3.70 6.19
CA TYR A 344 -21.43 -2.87 6.30
C TYR A 344 -21.13 -1.43 6.72
N ASP A 345 -22.02 -0.51 6.36
CA ASP A 345 -21.89 0.90 6.73
C ASP A 345 -22.29 1.13 8.21
N ILE A 346 -21.70 2.17 8.81
CA ILE A 346 -22.01 2.59 10.19
C ILE A 346 -23.45 3.11 10.31
N ASP A 347 -24.06 3.54 9.21
CA ASP A 347 -25.42 4.04 9.19
C ASP A 347 -26.43 2.97 9.60
N ASN A 348 -26.08 1.68 9.49
CA ASN A 348 -26.87 0.58 10.05
C ASN A 348 -26.95 0.60 11.58
N LEU A 349 -26.16 1.42 12.28
CA LEU A 349 -26.18 1.55 13.75
C LEU A 349 -26.78 2.87 14.22
N LYS A 350 -27.35 3.70 13.32
CA LYS A 350 -28.03 4.94 13.70
C LYS A 350 -29.31 4.66 14.50
N ALA A 351 -29.77 5.68 15.23
CA ALA A 351 -31.02 5.60 15.97
C ALA A 351 -32.18 5.22 15.03
N GLY A 352 -33.01 4.24 15.43
CA GLY A 352 -34.10 3.71 14.61
C GLY A 352 -33.72 2.53 13.71
N SER A 353 -32.45 2.11 13.65
CA SER A 353 -32.03 0.92 12.92
C SER A 353 -32.53 -0.37 13.53
N SER A 354 -32.91 -1.33 12.68
CA SER A 354 -33.35 -2.68 13.07
C SER A 354 -32.19 -3.64 13.34
N TYR A 355 -30.91 -3.22 13.13
CA TYR A 355 -29.76 -4.10 13.32
C TYR A 355 -29.63 -4.63 14.75
N ARG A 356 -29.60 -5.96 14.90
CA ARG A 356 -29.48 -6.67 16.20
C ARG A 356 -28.27 -7.59 16.25
N GLY A 357 -27.41 -7.55 15.21
CA GLY A 357 -26.23 -8.40 15.10
C GLY A 357 -25.05 -7.90 15.95
N VAL A 358 -23.92 -8.60 15.82
CA VAL A 358 -22.67 -8.29 16.53
C VAL A 358 -22.05 -6.99 16.01
N VAL A 359 -21.74 -6.07 16.95
CA VAL A 359 -21.06 -4.81 16.66
C VAL A 359 -19.58 -4.95 17.01
N LYS A 360 -18.70 -4.58 16.10
CA LYS A 360 -17.23 -4.54 16.30
C LYS A 360 -16.72 -3.12 16.29
N ILE A 361 -15.53 -2.94 16.84
CA ILE A 361 -14.80 -1.67 16.75
C ILE A 361 -13.80 -1.82 15.60
N ASP A 362 -13.86 -0.89 14.63
CA ASP A 362 -12.91 -0.88 13.51
C ASP A 362 -11.55 -0.27 13.95
N ARG A 363 -10.57 -0.29 13.05
CA ARG A 363 -9.23 0.25 13.30
C ARG A 363 -9.19 1.76 13.62
N TYR A 364 -10.28 2.46 13.41
CA TYR A 364 -10.44 3.88 13.71
C TYR A 364 -11.23 4.14 15.02
N GLY A 365 -11.50 3.08 15.79
CA GLY A 365 -12.30 3.17 17.03
C GLY A 365 -13.80 3.32 16.81
N ARG A 366 -14.33 3.16 15.58
CA ARG A 366 -15.75 3.32 15.28
C ARG A 366 -16.49 2.01 15.46
N ARG A 367 -17.69 2.09 16.03
CA ARG A 367 -18.61 0.95 16.07
C ARG A 367 -19.13 0.68 14.67
N VAL A 368 -19.01 -0.56 14.21
CA VAL A 368 -19.49 -1.01 12.89
C VAL A 368 -20.17 -2.37 13.03
N PRO A 369 -21.17 -2.71 12.19
CA PRO A 369 -21.69 -4.07 12.14
C PRO A 369 -20.58 -5.06 11.80
N GLN A 370 -20.69 -6.29 12.30
CA GLN A 370 -19.77 -7.36 11.92
C GLN A 370 -19.87 -7.59 10.41
N HIS A 371 -18.72 -7.65 9.71
CA HIS A 371 -18.66 -7.96 8.29
C HIS A 371 -19.16 -9.38 8.01
N ALA A 372 -19.83 -9.58 6.87
CA ALA A 372 -20.10 -10.90 6.33
C ALA A 372 -18.85 -11.44 5.62
N HIS A 373 -18.61 -12.74 5.74
CA HIS A 373 -17.46 -13.41 5.16
C HIS A 373 -17.81 -14.84 4.79
N GLY A 374 -17.33 -15.30 3.62
CA GLY A 374 -17.52 -16.66 3.17
C GLY A 374 -16.66 -16.99 1.97
N SER A 375 -16.65 -18.28 1.64
CA SER A 375 -15.97 -18.84 0.47
C SER A 375 -16.93 -19.66 -0.40
N PHE A 376 -16.60 -19.80 -1.68
CA PHE A 376 -17.32 -20.62 -2.64
C PHE A 376 -16.32 -21.40 -3.48
N ASN A 377 -16.45 -22.74 -3.48
CA ASN A 377 -15.63 -23.62 -4.29
C ASN A 377 -16.29 -23.79 -5.65
N LEU A 378 -15.51 -23.58 -6.71
CA LEU A 378 -16.00 -23.66 -8.10
C LEU A 378 -16.13 -25.10 -8.63
N GLY A 379 -15.59 -26.08 -7.90
CA GLY A 379 -15.56 -27.49 -8.31
C GLY A 379 -14.44 -27.83 -9.29
N SER A 380 -13.95 -26.87 -10.05
CA SER A 380 -12.82 -27.03 -10.97
C SER A 380 -12.06 -25.73 -11.13
N PHE A 381 -10.80 -25.79 -11.58
CA PHE A 381 -10.01 -24.60 -11.88
C PHE A 381 -10.55 -23.85 -13.10
N SER A 382 -10.83 -22.57 -12.94
CA SER A 382 -11.45 -21.75 -14.01
C SER A 382 -11.00 -20.28 -13.93
N SER A 383 -11.06 -19.59 -15.07
CA SER A 383 -11.00 -18.14 -15.23
C SER A 383 -12.23 -17.58 -15.96
N SER A 384 -13.30 -18.39 -16.08
CA SER A 384 -14.54 -18.01 -16.74
C SER A 384 -15.21 -16.83 -16.03
N SER A 385 -15.42 -15.73 -16.74
CA SER A 385 -16.20 -14.58 -16.24
C SER A 385 -17.61 -14.97 -15.82
N LYS A 386 -18.26 -15.82 -16.61
CA LYS A 386 -19.63 -16.26 -16.34
C LYS A 386 -19.71 -17.03 -15.03
N LEU A 387 -18.79 -17.99 -14.83
CA LEU A 387 -18.74 -18.81 -13.62
C LEU A 387 -18.40 -17.97 -12.37
N LEU A 388 -17.37 -17.14 -12.45
CA LEU A 388 -16.93 -16.30 -11.33
C LEU A 388 -17.99 -15.26 -10.93
N VAL A 389 -18.66 -14.63 -11.89
CA VAL A 389 -19.76 -13.67 -11.63
C VAL A 389 -20.92 -14.35 -10.96
N GLN A 390 -21.33 -15.55 -11.44
CA GLN A 390 -22.43 -16.31 -10.83
C GLN A 390 -22.05 -16.76 -9.41
N ALA A 391 -20.91 -17.38 -9.24
CA ALA A 391 -20.42 -17.83 -7.93
C ALA A 391 -20.30 -16.69 -6.91
N ALA A 392 -19.87 -15.50 -7.35
CA ALA A 392 -19.80 -14.32 -6.49
C ALA A 392 -21.21 -13.83 -6.09
N ALA A 393 -22.17 -13.87 -7.00
CA ALA A 393 -23.56 -13.50 -6.70
C ALA A 393 -24.21 -14.50 -5.72
N ASP A 394 -24.08 -15.80 -5.97
CA ASP A 394 -24.63 -16.85 -5.10
C ASP A 394 -24.00 -16.78 -3.69
N LEU A 395 -22.69 -16.55 -3.62
CA LEU A 395 -21.99 -16.37 -2.35
C LEU A 395 -22.50 -15.13 -1.61
N TYR A 396 -22.67 -14.01 -2.31
CA TYR A 396 -23.19 -12.77 -1.75
C TYR A 396 -24.57 -12.97 -1.13
N GLU A 397 -25.52 -13.53 -1.89
CA GLU A 397 -26.87 -13.81 -1.43
C GLU A 397 -26.91 -14.75 -0.21
N ARG A 398 -25.99 -15.72 -0.15
CA ARG A 398 -25.89 -16.68 0.94
C ARG A 398 -25.37 -16.07 2.24
N ILE A 399 -24.44 -15.11 2.19
CA ILE A 399 -23.76 -14.62 3.40
C ILE A 399 -24.21 -13.25 3.88
N THR A 400 -24.95 -12.48 3.05
CA THR A 400 -25.32 -11.10 3.38
C THR A 400 -26.75 -10.98 3.87
N ASP A 401 -26.98 -9.98 4.70
CA ASP A 401 -28.32 -9.50 5.04
C ASP A 401 -28.71 -8.38 4.06
N SER A 402 -29.75 -8.61 3.26
CA SER A 402 -30.23 -7.69 2.23
C SER A 402 -30.77 -6.36 2.77
N ASN A 403 -31.08 -6.29 4.05
CA ASN A 403 -31.58 -5.08 4.71
C ASN A 403 -30.46 -4.14 5.17
N LEU A 404 -29.20 -4.55 5.07
CA LEU A 404 -28.08 -3.78 5.56
C LEU A 404 -27.39 -3.01 4.44
N LEU A 405 -27.06 -1.76 4.72
CA LEU A 405 -26.25 -0.91 3.85
C LEU A 405 -24.81 -1.37 3.80
N VAL A 406 -24.27 -1.52 2.60
CA VAL A 406 -22.91 -1.98 2.34
C VAL A 406 -21.96 -0.80 2.13
N ARG A 407 -20.75 -0.90 2.69
CA ARG A 407 -19.70 0.10 2.55
C ARG A 407 -18.44 -0.41 1.87
N ARG A 408 -18.17 -1.68 1.96
CA ARG A 408 -16.93 -2.28 1.42
C ARG A 408 -17.18 -3.66 0.87
N LEU A 409 -16.57 -3.93 -0.26
CA LEU A 409 -16.51 -5.26 -0.87
C LEU A 409 -15.04 -5.65 -1.03
N THR A 410 -14.71 -6.90 -0.73
CA THR A 410 -13.41 -7.49 -1.01
C THR A 410 -13.63 -8.89 -1.57
N LEU A 411 -13.21 -9.11 -2.81
CA LEU A 411 -13.30 -10.38 -3.51
C LEU A 411 -11.89 -10.90 -3.77
N ALA A 412 -11.63 -12.15 -3.44
CA ALA A 412 -10.37 -12.81 -3.68
C ALA A 412 -10.58 -14.13 -4.43
N ALA A 413 -9.69 -14.41 -5.37
CA ALA A 413 -9.48 -15.73 -5.95
C ALA A 413 -8.36 -16.41 -5.15
N ASN A 414 -8.65 -17.57 -4.56
CA ASN A 414 -7.68 -18.36 -3.81
C ASN A 414 -7.18 -19.54 -4.67
N HIS A 415 -6.13 -20.21 -4.17
CA HIS A 415 -5.50 -21.36 -4.84
C HIS A 415 -5.16 -21.09 -6.32
N VAL A 416 -4.72 -19.87 -6.59
CA VAL A 416 -4.42 -19.44 -7.96
C VAL A 416 -3.21 -20.19 -8.47
N LEU A 417 -3.37 -20.80 -9.66
CA LEU A 417 -2.35 -21.59 -10.35
C LEU A 417 -2.22 -21.15 -11.82
N PRO A 418 -1.04 -21.35 -12.45
CA PRO A 418 -0.93 -21.27 -13.91
C PRO A 418 -1.90 -22.23 -14.58
N ALA A 419 -2.58 -21.80 -15.64
CA ALA A 419 -3.56 -22.61 -16.35
C ALA A 419 -3.00 -23.96 -16.83
N GLN A 420 -1.72 -23.97 -17.26
CA GLN A 420 -1.03 -25.21 -17.67
C GLN A 420 -0.81 -26.19 -16.51
N ALA A 421 -0.53 -25.68 -15.30
CA ALA A 421 -0.35 -26.54 -14.12
C ALA A 421 -1.70 -27.12 -13.64
N ALA A 422 -2.77 -26.33 -13.72
CA ALA A 422 -4.12 -26.78 -13.39
C ALA A 422 -4.61 -27.87 -14.35
N ALA A 423 -4.36 -27.75 -15.66
CA ALA A 423 -4.71 -28.75 -16.66
C ALA A 423 -4.05 -30.11 -16.35
N LYS A 424 -2.75 -30.13 -16.04
CA LYS A 424 -2.03 -31.33 -15.64
C LYS A 424 -2.59 -31.99 -14.37
N LYS A 425 -3.02 -31.18 -13.40
CA LYS A 425 -3.63 -31.69 -12.17
C LYS A 425 -5.01 -32.29 -12.44
N GLN A 426 -5.80 -31.68 -13.30
CA GLN A 426 -7.13 -32.15 -13.70
C GLN A 426 -7.06 -33.45 -14.49
N GLU A 427 -6.09 -33.63 -15.40
CA GLU A 427 -5.85 -34.88 -16.12
C GLU A 427 -5.52 -36.06 -15.19
N GLN A 428 -4.90 -35.83 -14.05
CA GLN A 428 -4.58 -36.83 -13.03
C GLN A 428 -5.78 -37.24 -12.14
N GLU A 429 -6.80 -36.40 -12.07
CA GLU A 429 -7.99 -36.58 -11.22
C GLU A 429 -9.20 -37.08 -11.99
N LEU A 430 -9.11 -37.29 -13.33
CA LEU A 430 -10.23 -37.74 -14.19
C LEU A 430 -10.75 -39.11 -13.77
N SER A 431 -12.02 -39.15 -13.37
CA SER A 431 -12.75 -40.35 -13.04
C SER A 431 -13.35 -40.99 -14.33
N LEU A 432 -13.40 -42.33 -14.37
CA LEU A 432 -13.96 -43.15 -15.44
C LEU A 432 -15.45 -42.84 -15.78
N PHE A 433 -16.14 -41.99 -15.03
CA PHE A 433 -17.56 -41.70 -15.14
C PHE A 433 -17.93 -40.38 -15.84
N ASP A 434 -16.96 -39.57 -16.28
CA ASP A 434 -17.21 -38.18 -16.73
C ASP A 434 -17.28 -37.98 -18.27
N PHE A 435 -17.32 -39.07 -19.07
CA PHE A 435 -17.12 -39.03 -20.53
C PHE A 435 -18.25 -38.39 -21.39
N GLY A 436 -19.38 -37.97 -20.82
CA GLY A 436 -20.53 -37.54 -21.64
C GLY A 436 -20.70 -36.04 -21.91
N ASN A 437 -20.26 -35.17 -20.97
CA ASN A 437 -20.51 -33.71 -21.03
C ASN A 437 -19.26 -32.83 -21.19
N GLU A 438 -18.08 -33.42 -21.11
CA GLU A 438 -16.80 -32.67 -21.08
C GLU A 438 -16.49 -31.95 -22.39
N ALA A 439 -16.72 -32.58 -23.55
CA ALA A 439 -16.39 -31.98 -24.84
C ALA A 439 -17.18 -30.68 -25.11
N VAL A 440 -18.46 -30.64 -24.70
CA VAL A 440 -19.32 -29.45 -24.84
C VAL A 440 -18.91 -28.35 -23.87
N GLN A 441 -18.60 -28.72 -22.63
CA GLN A 441 -18.13 -27.77 -21.63
C GLN A 441 -16.75 -27.21 -21.96
N GLN A 442 -15.83 -28.03 -22.45
CA GLN A 442 -14.51 -27.61 -22.92
C GLN A 442 -14.60 -26.67 -24.13
N ALA A 443 -15.46 -26.98 -25.12
CA ALA A 443 -15.67 -26.11 -26.28
C ALA A 443 -16.26 -24.74 -25.89
N ALA A 444 -17.22 -24.73 -24.95
CA ALA A 444 -17.81 -23.50 -24.42
C ALA A 444 -16.78 -22.67 -23.66
N GLY A 445 -15.95 -23.30 -22.80
CA GLY A 445 -14.86 -22.67 -22.07
C GLY A 445 -13.79 -22.07 -22.99
N GLN A 446 -13.41 -22.79 -24.05
CA GLN A 446 -12.46 -22.28 -25.04
C GLN A 446 -13.02 -21.06 -25.81
N ARG A 447 -14.32 -21.09 -26.17
CA ARG A 447 -14.98 -19.94 -26.82
C ARG A 447 -15.01 -18.74 -25.90
N GLU A 448 -15.33 -18.90 -24.62
CA GLU A 448 -15.35 -17.82 -23.63
C GLU A 448 -13.93 -17.25 -23.43
N ASN A 449 -12.93 -18.10 -23.31
CA ASN A 449 -11.53 -17.66 -23.15
C ASN A 449 -11.06 -16.82 -24.35
N ARG A 450 -11.38 -17.23 -25.59
CA ARG A 450 -11.10 -16.43 -26.80
C ARG A 450 -11.78 -15.06 -26.75
N LEU A 451 -13.03 -15.01 -26.30
CA LEU A 451 -13.75 -13.74 -26.14
C LEU A 451 -13.11 -12.83 -25.10
N GLN A 452 -12.71 -13.40 -23.94
CA GLN A 452 -12.01 -12.65 -22.89
C GLN A 452 -10.66 -12.13 -23.38
N GLN A 453 -9.90 -12.92 -24.13
CA GLN A 453 -8.65 -12.50 -24.74
C GLN A 453 -8.85 -11.35 -25.75
N ALA A 454 -9.87 -11.45 -26.60
CA ALA A 454 -10.22 -10.38 -27.53
C ALA A 454 -10.61 -9.08 -26.79
N GLN A 455 -11.38 -9.20 -25.70
CA GLN A 455 -11.71 -8.04 -24.86
C GLN A 455 -10.46 -7.41 -24.25
N LEU A 456 -9.51 -8.21 -23.75
CA LEU A 456 -8.24 -7.72 -23.19
C LEU A 456 -7.40 -7.01 -24.25
N GLU A 457 -7.33 -7.54 -25.48
CA GLU A 457 -6.62 -6.92 -26.59
C GLU A 457 -7.21 -5.54 -26.94
N ILE A 458 -8.54 -5.44 -27.03
CA ILE A 458 -9.24 -4.16 -27.29
C ILE A 458 -8.97 -3.18 -26.14
N LYS A 459 -9.11 -3.63 -24.89
CA LYS A 459 -8.85 -2.78 -23.72
C LYS A 459 -7.40 -2.31 -23.63
N ARG A 460 -6.44 -3.12 -24.08
CA ARG A 460 -5.02 -2.75 -24.14
C ARG A 460 -4.75 -1.67 -25.19
N ARG A 461 -5.40 -1.78 -26.37
CA ARG A 461 -5.18 -0.83 -27.48
C ARG A 461 -5.94 0.47 -27.33
N PHE A 462 -7.15 0.43 -26.82
CA PHE A 462 -8.10 1.55 -26.84
C PHE A 462 -8.50 2.04 -25.44
N GLY A 463 -7.88 1.48 -24.38
CA GLY A 463 -8.18 1.84 -23.00
C GLY A 463 -9.20 0.91 -22.32
N LYS A 464 -9.16 0.88 -21.00
CA LYS A 464 -9.97 -0.06 -20.19
C LYS A 464 -11.49 0.11 -20.39
N ASN A 465 -11.95 1.31 -20.78
CA ASN A 465 -13.35 1.62 -21.01
C ASN A 465 -13.82 1.39 -22.46
N ALA A 466 -12.95 0.92 -23.36
CA ALA A 466 -13.31 0.68 -24.76
C ALA A 466 -14.39 -0.40 -24.94
N VAL A 467 -14.44 -1.38 -24.03
CA VAL A 467 -15.48 -2.41 -23.98
C VAL A 467 -15.99 -2.52 -22.55
N LEU A 468 -17.27 -2.24 -22.35
CA LEU A 468 -17.97 -2.37 -21.08
C LEU A 468 -19.14 -3.35 -21.22
N LYS A 469 -19.47 -4.07 -20.15
CA LYS A 469 -20.72 -4.84 -20.10
C LYS A 469 -21.90 -3.90 -19.82
N GLY A 470 -23.10 -4.25 -20.30
CA GLY A 470 -24.29 -3.44 -20.10
C GLY A 470 -24.57 -3.12 -18.62
N MET A 471 -24.25 -4.05 -17.70
CA MET A 471 -24.38 -3.82 -16.26
C MET A 471 -23.53 -2.64 -15.74
N SER A 472 -22.42 -2.32 -16.38
CA SER A 472 -21.54 -1.19 -15.99
C SER A 472 -22.09 0.19 -16.40
N LEU A 473 -23.25 0.22 -17.03
CA LEU A 473 -23.99 1.44 -17.39
C LEU A 473 -25.20 1.70 -16.49
N LEU A 474 -25.49 0.78 -15.57
CA LEU A 474 -26.60 0.91 -14.61
C LEU A 474 -26.23 1.89 -13.48
N ASP A 475 -27.27 2.46 -12.86
CA ASP A 475 -27.09 3.32 -11.68
C ASP A 475 -26.43 2.53 -10.54
N GLY A 476 -25.46 3.15 -9.89
CA GLY A 476 -24.65 2.51 -8.85
C GLY A 476 -23.46 1.71 -9.36
N ALA A 477 -23.31 1.47 -10.67
CA ALA A 477 -22.12 0.82 -11.25
C ALA A 477 -20.87 1.69 -11.06
N THR A 478 -19.70 1.05 -10.88
CA THR A 478 -18.44 1.72 -10.58
C THR A 478 -17.31 1.38 -11.54
N ALA A 479 -17.47 0.40 -12.42
CA ALA A 479 -16.39 -0.10 -13.28
C ALA A 479 -15.79 0.99 -14.17
N LYS A 480 -16.60 1.87 -14.75
CA LYS A 480 -16.14 2.95 -15.63
C LYS A 480 -15.17 3.90 -14.89
N GLU A 481 -15.53 4.35 -13.68
CA GLU A 481 -14.67 5.22 -12.88
C GLU A 481 -13.44 4.48 -12.37
N ARG A 482 -13.58 3.21 -11.98
CA ARG A 482 -12.46 2.38 -11.52
C ARG A 482 -11.43 2.12 -12.60
N ASN A 483 -11.85 1.98 -13.85
CA ASN A 483 -10.94 1.79 -14.98
C ASN A 483 -10.04 3.02 -15.22
N GLU A 484 -10.45 4.20 -14.76
CA GLU A 484 -9.68 5.44 -14.78
C GLU A 484 -8.81 5.63 -13.55
N GLN A 485 -8.71 4.61 -12.68
CA GLN A 485 -7.93 4.66 -11.44
C GLN A 485 -6.74 3.71 -11.49
N ILE A 486 -5.68 4.10 -10.79
CA ILE A 486 -4.52 3.27 -10.46
C ILE A 486 -4.44 3.19 -8.93
N GLY A 487 -4.45 1.98 -8.37
CA GLY A 487 -4.41 1.80 -6.90
C GLY A 487 -5.59 2.45 -6.15
N GLY A 488 -6.74 2.67 -6.83
CA GLY A 488 -7.93 3.31 -6.24
C GLY A 488 -7.90 4.85 -6.24
N HIS A 489 -6.92 5.45 -6.89
CA HIS A 489 -6.78 6.89 -7.09
C HIS A 489 -6.81 7.23 -8.57
N LYS A 490 -7.14 8.48 -8.90
CA LYS A 490 -7.17 8.94 -10.29
C LYS A 490 -5.81 8.70 -10.97
N ALA A 491 -5.86 8.14 -12.21
CA ALA A 491 -4.67 7.88 -13.01
C ALA A 491 -4.00 9.18 -13.49
#